data_2bdbebca556347be7bc42dc496acb3c9
#
_entry.id   2bdbebca556347be7bc42dc496acb3c9
#
_cell.length_a   1.000
_cell.length_b   1.000
_cell.length_c   1.000
_cell.angle_alpha   90.00
_cell.angle_beta   90.00
_cell.angle_gamma   90.00
#
_symmetry.space_group_name_H-M   'P 1'
#
loop_
_entity.id
_entity.type
_entity.pdbx_description
1 polymer ?
#
loop_
_entity_poly.entity_id
_entity_poly.type
_entity_poly.pdbx_seq_one_letter_code
_entity_poly.pdbx_strand_id
1 'polypeptide(L)'
;MDPNWRRGFYYDTGIPPHGGMKLAREIATVTYRSGPEWEARFGRRRADPSKPPALCPDFLIETYLDHAGEKWCLEYDPNSLLYVSKAMDMFDLGAEHRNKISKLRASNAYKLENQDGNQGTDTLLCSLTLPKQPYEEQDGSATDMSSPATDSATSHEPPADLVAGLKPLANTPALVLGVASDILFPAWQQREVAQTLRKAGNNKVTHVELGEDKSLFGHDTFLLDVEGVGGAVRQFLG
;
A
#
# COMPACT_ATOMS: atom_id res chain seq x y z
N MET A 1 17.87 -9.06 6.90
CA MET A 1 16.82 -10.09 6.61
C MET A 1 16.65 -10.91 7.87
N ASP A 2 15.42 -11.19 8.30
CA ASP A 2 15.17 -12.02 9.49
C ASP A 2 15.70 -13.45 9.25
N PRO A 3 16.58 -13.99 10.10
CA PRO A 3 17.16 -15.34 9.93
C PRO A 3 16.10 -16.45 9.98
N ASN A 4 14.99 -16.22 10.67
CA ASN A 4 13.90 -17.19 10.78
C ASN A 4 13.01 -17.23 9.52
N TRP A 5 13.14 -16.25 8.62
CA TRP A 5 12.37 -16.22 7.37
C TRP A 5 12.59 -17.47 6.50
N ARG A 6 13.82 -17.98 6.40
CA ARG A 6 14.17 -19.20 5.67
C ARG A 6 13.55 -19.31 4.27
N ARG A 7 13.47 -18.21 3.55
CA ARG A 7 12.84 -18.13 2.22
C ARG A 7 11.36 -18.58 2.21
N GLY A 8 10.65 -18.40 3.31
CA GLY A 8 9.25 -18.80 3.47
C GLY A 8 9.03 -20.21 4.06
N PHE A 9 10.11 -20.98 4.29
CA PHE A 9 10.04 -22.36 4.84
C PHE A 9 10.23 -22.40 6.37
N TYR A 10 9.61 -21.48 7.09
CA TYR A 10 9.71 -21.40 8.56
C TYR A 10 8.68 -22.27 9.28
N TYR A 11 7.64 -22.75 8.60
CA TYR A 11 6.60 -23.58 9.22
C TYR A 11 7.15 -24.85 9.85
N ASP A 12 8.14 -25.50 9.20
CA ASP A 12 8.76 -26.74 9.67
C ASP A 12 9.52 -26.56 10.99
N THR A 13 9.92 -25.34 11.33
CA THR A 13 10.68 -25.03 12.53
C THR A 13 9.83 -24.54 13.68
N GLY A 14 8.58 -24.16 13.40
CA GLY A 14 7.67 -23.56 14.38
C GLY A 14 8.10 -22.19 14.90
N ILE A 15 9.15 -21.57 14.29
CA ILE A 15 9.66 -20.26 14.70
C ILE A 15 9.46 -19.28 13.54
N PRO A 16 8.39 -18.46 13.55
CA PRO A 16 8.15 -17.45 12.54
C PRO A 16 9.19 -16.30 12.57
N PRO A 17 9.35 -15.55 11.47
CA PRO A 17 10.24 -14.40 11.41
C PRO A 17 9.61 -13.16 12.09
N HIS A 18 9.41 -13.25 13.41
CA HIS A 18 8.74 -12.20 14.19
C HIS A 18 9.48 -10.87 14.15
N GLY A 19 10.82 -10.88 14.15
CA GLY A 19 11.62 -9.65 14.07
C GLY A 19 11.37 -8.88 12.78
N GLY A 20 11.37 -9.57 11.64
CA GLY A 20 11.05 -8.97 10.34
C GLY A 20 9.61 -8.46 10.26
N MET A 21 8.67 -9.23 10.80
CA MET A 21 7.25 -8.84 10.86
C MET A 21 7.02 -7.62 11.75
N LYS A 22 7.65 -7.58 12.93
CA LYS A 22 7.63 -6.44 13.84
C LYS A 22 8.11 -5.18 13.14
N LEU A 23 9.30 -5.23 12.54
CA LEU A 23 9.88 -4.11 11.80
C LEU A 23 8.98 -3.64 10.66
N ALA A 24 8.41 -4.56 9.89
CA ALA A 24 7.48 -4.23 8.81
C ALA A 24 6.26 -3.44 9.33
N ARG A 25 5.72 -3.84 10.47
CA ARG A 25 4.61 -3.12 11.12
C ARG A 25 5.01 -1.74 11.63
N GLU A 26 6.19 -1.62 12.23
CA GLU A 26 6.71 -0.34 12.72
C GLU A 26 6.86 0.66 11.56
N ILE A 27 7.47 0.24 10.44
CA ILE A 27 7.60 1.06 9.23
C ILE A 27 6.22 1.45 8.68
N ALA A 28 5.31 0.51 8.52
CA ALA A 28 3.94 0.78 8.07
C ALA A 28 3.25 1.79 8.98
N THR A 29 3.40 1.66 10.30
CA THR A 29 2.79 2.57 11.28
C THR A 29 3.28 4.01 11.10
N VAL A 30 4.55 4.21 10.76
CA VAL A 30 5.09 5.54 10.49
C VAL A 30 4.50 6.12 9.20
N THR A 31 4.30 5.31 8.17
CA THR A 31 3.92 5.79 6.83
C THR A 31 2.44 6.15 6.67
N TYR A 32 1.53 5.59 7.45
CA TYR A 32 0.11 5.89 7.32
C TYR A 32 -0.39 7.08 8.18
N ARG A 33 0.49 7.71 8.95
CA ARG A 33 0.18 8.88 9.76
C ARG A 33 0.85 10.14 9.23
N SER A 34 0.24 11.29 9.48
CA SER A 34 0.83 12.58 9.13
C SER A 34 1.83 13.05 10.19
N GLY A 35 2.74 13.97 9.78
CA GLY A 35 3.66 14.62 10.71
C GLY A 35 2.96 15.36 11.85
N PRO A 36 1.93 16.19 11.58
CA PRO A 36 1.14 16.86 12.62
C PRO A 36 0.48 15.90 13.62
N GLU A 37 -0.03 14.75 13.18
CA GLU A 37 -0.59 13.74 14.09
C GLU A 37 0.50 13.12 14.98
N TRP A 38 1.67 12.84 14.41
CA TRP A 38 2.81 12.36 15.19
C TRP A 38 3.20 13.34 16.29
N GLU A 39 3.28 14.63 15.96
CA GLU A 39 3.62 15.68 16.93
C GLU A 39 2.54 15.79 18.01
N ALA A 40 1.28 15.83 17.65
CA ALA A 40 0.17 15.94 18.60
C ALA A 40 0.09 14.73 19.54
N ARG A 41 0.31 13.52 19.01
CA ARG A 41 0.15 12.28 19.76
C ARG A 41 1.37 11.95 20.60
N PHE A 42 2.56 12.12 20.10
CA PHE A 42 3.81 11.69 20.76
C PHE A 42 4.73 12.88 21.06
N GLY A 43 4.96 13.77 20.09
CA GLY A 43 5.93 14.85 20.21
C GLY A 43 7.30 14.32 20.63
N ARG A 44 7.96 15.02 21.56
CA ARG A 44 9.23 14.60 22.20
C ARG A 44 8.99 14.09 23.60
N ARG A 45 7.85 13.50 23.88
CA ARG A 45 7.48 13.03 25.21
C ARG A 45 8.15 11.72 25.54
N ARG A 46 8.75 11.65 26.74
CA ARG A 46 9.31 10.42 27.27
C ARG A 46 8.21 9.55 27.88
N ALA A 47 8.40 8.22 27.81
CA ALA A 47 7.50 7.25 28.42
C ALA A 47 7.47 7.39 29.95
N ASP A 48 8.64 7.60 30.56
CA ASP A 48 8.78 7.88 31.99
C ASP A 48 9.80 9.01 32.20
N PRO A 49 9.33 10.26 32.32
CA PRO A 49 10.23 11.41 32.56
C PRO A 49 10.91 11.44 33.89
N SER A 50 10.49 10.61 34.85
CA SER A 50 11.10 10.55 36.20
C SER A 50 12.42 9.77 36.22
N LYS A 51 12.67 8.93 35.21
CA LYS A 51 13.89 8.13 35.08
C LYS A 51 14.98 8.86 34.30
N PRO A 52 16.26 8.58 34.54
CA PRO A 52 17.33 9.08 33.69
C PRO A 52 17.19 8.54 32.24
N PRO A 53 17.69 9.26 31.22
CA PRO A 53 17.70 8.77 29.84
C PRO A 53 18.44 7.42 29.73
N ALA A 54 17.88 6.51 28.94
CA ALA A 54 18.44 5.17 28.72
C ALA A 54 18.63 4.88 27.22
N LEU A 55 19.51 3.91 26.91
CA LEU A 55 19.72 3.42 25.52
C LEU A 55 18.72 2.30 25.16
N CYS A 56 17.49 2.41 25.63
CA CYS A 56 16.38 1.51 25.31
C CYS A 56 15.17 2.40 24.94
N PRO A 57 14.04 1.84 24.49
CA PRO A 57 12.86 2.63 24.22
C PRO A 57 12.50 3.55 25.40
N ASP A 58 12.70 4.84 25.20
CA ASP A 58 12.58 5.89 26.22
C ASP A 58 11.49 6.91 25.88
N PHE A 59 11.27 7.15 24.59
CA PHE A 59 10.21 8.03 24.12
C PHE A 59 8.89 7.27 23.92
N LEU A 60 7.77 7.97 24.08
CA LEU A 60 6.44 7.39 23.88
C LEU A 60 6.27 6.77 22.51
N ILE A 61 6.85 7.38 21.48
CA ILE A 61 6.79 6.84 20.11
C ILE A 61 7.51 5.50 20.01
N GLU A 62 8.68 5.34 20.63
CA GLU A 62 9.45 4.10 20.60
C GLU A 62 8.68 2.97 21.27
N THR A 63 8.14 3.22 22.46
CA THR A 63 7.33 2.23 23.18
C THR A 63 6.04 1.87 22.46
N TYR A 64 5.43 2.85 21.76
CA TYR A 64 4.24 2.60 20.95
C TYR A 64 4.54 1.74 19.74
N LEU A 65 5.60 2.04 18.98
CA LEU A 65 5.99 1.26 17.81
C LEU A 65 6.37 -0.16 18.18
N ASP A 66 7.17 -0.31 19.24
CA ASP A 66 7.59 -1.60 19.79
C ASP A 66 6.37 -2.47 20.12
N HIS A 67 5.46 -1.94 20.93
CA HIS A 67 4.23 -2.66 21.31
C HIS A 67 3.33 -3.00 20.09
N ALA A 68 3.15 -2.04 19.17
CA ALA A 68 2.33 -2.27 17.98
C ALA A 68 2.92 -3.34 17.07
N GLY A 69 4.24 -3.36 16.93
CA GLY A 69 4.97 -4.37 16.17
C GLY A 69 4.90 -5.75 16.80
N GLU A 70 5.14 -5.85 18.12
CA GLU A 70 5.06 -7.11 18.87
C GLU A 70 3.68 -7.75 18.79
N LYS A 71 2.64 -6.97 19.03
CA LYS A 71 1.26 -7.46 18.94
C LYS A 71 0.97 -7.99 17.52
N TRP A 72 1.31 -7.22 16.51
CA TRP A 72 0.95 -7.56 15.14
C TRP A 72 1.69 -8.80 14.61
N CYS A 73 2.96 -9.00 14.95
CA CYS A 73 3.73 -10.15 14.48
C CYS A 73 3.23 -11.49 15.04
N LEU A 74 2.41 -11.47 16.08
CA LEU A 74 1.76 -12.66 16.63
C LEU A 74 0.39 -12.97 15.98
N GLU A 75 -0.19 -11.99 15.27
CA GLU A 75 -1.53 -12.09 14.69
C GLU A 75 -1.50 -12.48 13.20
N TYR A 76 -0.41 -12.17 12.49
CA TYR A 76 -0.35 -12.30 11.02
C TYR A 76 0.74 -13.25 10.57
N ASP A 77 0.40 -14.05 9.57
CA ASP A 77 1.36 -14.95 8.91
C ASP A 77 2.23 -14.20 7.88
N PRO A 78 3.57 -14.29 7.98
CA PRO A 78 4.51 -13.60 7.09
C PRO A 78 4.34 -13.94 5.60
N ASN A 79 4.12 -15.22 5.25
CA ASN A 79 3.91 -15.62 3.86
C ASN A 79 2.64 -15.03 3.29
N SER A 80 1.56 -15.03 4.08
CA SER A 80 0.29 -14.43 3.69
C SER A 80 0.43 -12.93 3.46
N LEU A 81 1.16 -12.23 4.33
CA LEU A 81 1.44 -10.79 4.16
C LEU A 81 2.19 -10.51 2.86
N LEU A 82 3.27 -11.25 2.61
CA LEU A 82 4.07 -11.07 1.38
C LEU A 82 3.26 -11.41 0.13
N TYR A 83 2.44 -12.45 0.19
CA TYR A 83 1.58 -12.84 -0.93
C TYR A 83 0.57 -11.75 -1.28
N VAL A 84 -0.12 -11.20 -0.27
CA VAL A 84 -1.09 -10.11 -0.47
C VAL A 84 -0.40 -8.84 -0.95
N SER A 85 0.72 -8.46 -0.32
CA SER A 85 1.50 -7.29 -0.76
C SER A 85 1.95 -7.43 -2.21
N LYS A 86 2.44 -8.61 -2.61
CA LYS A 86 2.85 -8.85 -3.99
C LYS A 86 1.68 -8.81 -4.96
N ALA A 87 0.50 -9.30 -4.57
CA ALA A 87 -0.70 -9.19 -5.38
C ALA A 87 -1.12 -7.72 -5.59
N MET A 88 -0.97 -6.87 -4.56
CA MET A 88 -1.21 -5.42 -4.66
C MET A 88 -0.20 -4.75 -5.59
N ASP A 89 1.10 -5.06 -5.43
CA ASP A 89 2.16 -4.51 -6.29
C ASP A 89 1.98 -4.85 -7.77
N MET A 90 1.40 -6.01 -8.06
CA MET A 90 1.16 -6.49 -9.43
C MET A 90 -0.23 -6.13 -9.97
N PHE A 91 -1.03 -5.42 -9.17
CA PHE A 91 -2.37 -5.02 -9.60
C PHE A 91 -2.29 -3.94 -10.68
N ASP A 92 -2.89 -4.22 -11.83
CA ASP A 92 -2.90 -3.34 -12.98
C ASP A 92 -4.25 -3.42 -13.71
N LEU A 93 -4.91 -2.29 -13.88
CA LEU A 93 -6.20 -2.14 -14.55
C LEU A 93 -6.06 -1.78 -16.05
N GLY A 94 -4.85 -1.64 -16.56
CA GLY A 94 -4.57 -1.37 -17.96
C GLY A 94 -5.19 -2.42 -18.89
N ALA A 95 -5.59 -2.01 -20.08
CA ALA A 95 -6.23 -2.90 -21.06
C ALA A 95 -5.28 -4.00 -21.55
N GLU A 96 -4.00 -3.69 -21.72
CA GLU A 96 -2.97 -4.65 -22.14
C GLU A 96 -2.78 -5.74 -21.10
N HIS A 97 -2.64 -5.36 -19.83
CA HIS A 97 -2.52 -6.31 -18.73
C HIS A 97 -3.75 -7.21 -18.63
N ARG A 98 -4.95 -6.65 -18.66
CA ARG A 98 -6.20 -7.41 -18.63
C ARG A 98 -6.29 -8.42 -19.77
N ASN A 99 -5.90 -8.02 -20.97
CA ASN A 99 -5.87 -8.91 -22.14
C ASN A 99 -4.84 -10.04 -21.97
N LYS A 100 -3.66 -9.74 -21.43
CA LYS A 100 -2.62 -10.72 -21.11
C LYS A 100 -3.13 -11.75 -20.11
N ILE A 101 -3.71 -11.29 -19.00
CA ILE A 101 -4.26 -12.17 -17.96
C ILE A 101 -5.44 -13.00 -18.49
N SER A 102 -6.31 -12.42 -19.31
CA SER A 102 -7.40 -13.16 -19.95
C SER A 102 -6.90 -14.30 -20.83
N LYS A 103 -5.89 -14.06 -21.65
CA LYS A 103 -5.24 -15.09 -22.48
C LYS A 103 -4.60 -16.18 -21.61
N LEU A 104 -3.90 -15.77 -20.55
CA LEU A 104 -3.26 -16.72 -19.61
C LEU A 104 -4.29 -17.59 -18.89
N ARG A 105 -5.42 -17.01 -18.44
CA ARG A 105 -6.52 -17.77 -17.84
C ARG A 105 -7.13 -18.76 -18.83
N ALA A 106 -7.38 -18.34 -20.06
CA ALA A 106 -7.90 -19.20 -21.11
C ALA A 106 -6.95 -20.38 -21.40
N SER A 107 -5.64 -20.13 -21.51
CA SER A 107 -4.63 -21.18 -21.73
C SER A 107 -4.47 -22.15 -20.58
N ASN A 108 -4.84 -21.76 -19.36
CA ASN A 108 -4.77 -22.61 -18.16
C ASN A 108 -6.13 -23.21 -17.75
N ALA A 109 -7.21 -22.95 -18.48
CA ALA A 109 -8.55 -23.42 -18.14
C ALA A 109 -8.62 -24.95 -17.97
N TYR A 110 -7.90 -25.69 -18.82
CA TYR A 110 -7.82 -27.16 -18.75
C TYR A 110 -7.29 -27.69 -17.41
N LYS A 111 -6.50 -26.89 -16.68
CA LYS A 111 -5.98 -27.30 -15.35
C LYS A 111 -7.08 -27.33 -14.29
N LEU A 112 -8.13 -26.54 -14.45
CA LEU A 112 -9.27 -26.52 -13.55
C LEU A 112 -10.23 -27.68 -13.85
N GLU A 113 -10.34 -28.09 -15.12
CA GLU A 113 -11.21 -29.18 -15.56
C GLU A 113 -10.67 -30.57 -15.16
N ASN A 114 -9.34 -30.67 -14.95
CA ASN A 114 -8.66 -31.92 -14.62
C ASN A 114 -8.41 -32.14 -13.11
N GLN A 115 -9.02 -31.34 -12.22
CA GLN A 115 -8.83 -31.49 -10.77
C GLN A 115 -9.58 -32.67 -10.13
N ASP A 116 -10.38 -33.41 -10.88
CA ASP A 116 -10.98 -34.64 -10.41
C ASP A 116 -10.03 -35.84 -10.58
N GLY A 117 -9.03 -35.98 -9.73
CA GLY A 117 -8.49 -37.30 -9.47
C GLY A 117 -6.99 -37.59 -9.59
N ASN A 118 -6.10 -36.59 -9.64
CA ASN A 118 -4.69 -36.97 -9.42
C ASN A 118 -3.93 -35.81 -8.75
N GLN A 119 -3.58 -36.01 -7.47
CA GLN A 119 -2.59 -35.20 -6.76
C GLN A 119 -1.21 -35.49 -7.40
N GLY A 120 -0.98 -34.97 -8.58
CA GLY A 120 0.36 -34.76 -9.07
C GLY A 120 1.01 -33.72 -8.17
N THR A 121 1.94 -34.15 -7.35
CA THR A 121 2.91 -33.29 -6.68
C THR A 121 3.77 -32.61 -7.74
N ASP A 122 3.18 -31.68 -8.48
CA ASP A 122 3.95 -30.66 -9.16
C ASP A 122 4.51 -29.77 -8.04
N THR A 123 5.65 -30.21 -7.54
CA THR A 123 6.54 -29.36 -6.75
C THR A 123 6.78 -28.14 -7.61
N LEU A 124 6.03 -27.07 -7.33
CA LEU A 124 6.38 -25.74 -7.75
C LEU A 124 7.76 -25.49 -7.15
N LEU A 125 8.78 -25.86 -7.89
CA LEU A 125 10.15 -25.44 -7.65
C LEU A 125 10.13 -23.91 -7.76
N CYS A 126 9.81 -23.26 -6.66
CA CYS A 126 10.01 -21.84 -6.50
C CYS A 126 11.53 -21.62 -6.57
N SER A 127 12.05 -21.49 -7.77
CA SER A 127 13.40 -21.03 -7.98
C SER A 127 13.45 -19.54 -7.65
N LEU A 128 13.46 -19.22 -6.36
CA LEU A 128 13.85 -17.91 -5.88
C LEU A 128 15.36 -17.75 -6.15
N THR A 129 15.69 -17.58 -7.43
CA THR A 129 17.02 -17.16 -7.82
C THR A 129 17.12 -15.68 -7.54
N LEU A 130 17.84 -15.33 -6.48
CA LEU A 130 18.35 -13.97 -6.34
C LEU A 130 19.12 -13.63 -7.62
N PRO A 131 19.01 -12.40 -8.14
CA PRO A 131 19.83 -11.96 -9.24
C PRO A 131 21.28 -12.30 -8.95
N LYS A 132 21.99 -12.88 -9.91
CA LYS A 132 23.41 -13.24 -9.75
C LYS A 132 24.34 -12.03 -9.64
N GLN A 133 23.81 -10.86 -9.98
CA GLN A 133 24.53 -9.58 -9.89
C GLN A 133 23.87 -8.73 -8.79
N PRO A 134 24.71 -8.00 -8.00
CA PRO A 134 24.17 -6.99 -7.10
C PRO A 134 23.38 -5.96 -7.91
N TYR A 135 22.38 -5.34 -7.28
CA TYR A 135 21.65 -4.23 -7.87
C TYR A 135 22.65 -3.14 -8.26
N GLU A 136 22.85 -2.97 -9.55
CA GLU A 136 23.53 -1.79 -10.08
C GLU A 136 22.45 -0.70 -10.20
N GLU A 137 22.60 0.38 -9.42
CA GLU A 137 21.85 1.58 -9.70
C GLU A 137 22.13 1.93 -11.17
N GLN A 138 21.15 1.73 -12.02
CA GLN A 138 21.19 2.35 -13.32
C GLN A 138 21.25 3.85 -13.01
N ASP A 139 22.38 4.49 -13.39
CA ASP A 139 22.47 5.94 -13.48
C ASP A 139 21.34 6.40 -14.43
N GLY A 140 20.12 6.39 -13.91
CA GLY A 140 19.07 7.19 -14.45
C GLY A 140 19.62 8.58 -14.42
N SER A 141 19.97 9.13 -15.57
CA SER A 141 20.37 10.51 -15.76
C SER A 141 19.61 11.32 -14.71
N ALA A 142 20.33 11.85 -13.74
CA ALA A 142 19.77 12.66 -12.69
C ALA A 142 19.00 13.78 -13.39
N THR A 143 17.72 13.58 -13.63
CA THR A 143 16.80 14.68 -13.85
C THR A 143 16.88 15.45 -12.55
N ASP A 144 17.51 16.59 -12.67
CA ASP A 144 17.85 17.58 -11.67
C ASP A 144 16.78 17.65 -10.56
N MET A 145 16.98 16.92 -9.45
CA MET A 145 16.11 16.94 -8.26
C MET A 145 16.37 18.18 -7.41
N SER A 146 17.02 19.20 -7.96
CA SER A 146 17.34 20.46 -7.28
C SER A 146 16.23 21.52 -7.35
N SER A 147 15.09 21.22 -7.92
CA SER A 147 13.94 22.12 -7.81
C SER A 147 13.20 21.87 -6.50
N PRO A 148 13.06 22.88 -5.62
CA PRO A 148 12.15 22.74 -4.49
C PRO A 148 10.78 22.41 -5.05
N ALA A 149 10.07 21.48 -4.38
CA ALA A 149 8.71 21.12 -4.71
C ALA A 149 7.81 22.36 -4.57
N THR A 150 7.88 23.24 -5.56
CA THR A 150 6.81 24.16 -5.82
C THR A 150 5.67 23.35 -6.39
N ASP A 151 4.49 23.53 -5.85
CA ASP A 151 3.17 23.02 -6.27
C ASP A 151 2.86 23.32 -7.77
N SER A 152 3.79 23.06 -8.67
CA SER A 152 3.51 22.97 -10.07
C SER A 152 2.87 21.60 -10.28
N ALA A 153 1.53 21.59 -10.28
CA ALA A 153 0.72 20.54 -10.84
C ALA A 153 1.27 20.17 -12.22
N THR A 154 2.31 19.32 -12.27
CA THR A 154 2.64 18.58 -13.46
C THR A 154 1.42 17.71 -13.70
N SER A 155 0.55 18.15 -14.60
CA SER A 155 -0.60 17.38 -15.07
C SER A 155 -0.03 16.19 -15.82
N HIS A 156 0.30 15.13 -15.10
CA HIS A 156 0.61 13.86 -15.71
C HIS A 156 -0.65 13.41 -16.47
N GLU A 157 -0.56 13.38 -17.76
CA GLU A 157 -1.67 12.86 -18.55
C GLU A 157 -1.79 11.36 -18.26
N PRO A 158 -2.98 10.88 -17.83
CA PRO A 158 -3.17 9.47 -17.52
C PRO A 158 -2.78 8.57 -18.69
N PRO A 159 -2.09 7.45 -18.45
CA PRO A 159 -1.69 6.52 -19.52
C PRO A 159 -2.88 6.06 -20.35
N ALA A 160 -2.75 6.10 -21.68
CA ALA A 160 -3.83 5.74 -22.60
C ALA A 160 -4.34 4.30 -22.39
N ASP A 161 -3.45 3.40 -22.00
CA ASP A 161 -3.78 2.01 -21.69
C ASP A 161 -4.68 1.90 -20.44
N LEU A 162 -4.39 2.69 -19.39
CA LEU A 162 -5.22 2.74 -18.18
C LEU A 162 -6.60 3.34 -18.50
N VAL A 163 -6.67 4.41 -19.31
CA VAL A 163 -7.93 4.98 -19.80
C VAL A 163 -8.75 3.92 -20.53
N ALA A 164 -8.12 3.15 -21.41
CA ALA A 164 -8.78 2.06 -22.14
C ALA A 164 -9.25 0.94 -21.19
N GLY A 165 -8.46 0.61 -20.19
CA GLY A 165 -8.77 -0.41 -19.18
C GLY A 165 -9.97 -0.04 -18.30
N LEU A 166 -10.19 1.26 -18.02
CA LEU A 166 -11.28 1.77 -17.20
C LEU A 166 -12.60 2.03 -17.96
N LYS A 167 -12.63 1.91 -19.28
CA LYS A 167 -13.86 2.09 -20.10
C LYS A 167 -15.08 1.29 -19.58
N PRO A 168 -14.96 0.05 -19.07
CA PRO A 168 -16.11 -0.66 -18.53
C PRO A 168 -16.83 0.06 -17.38
N LEU A 169 -16.15 0.99 -16.69
CA LEU A 169 -16.69 1.80 -15.62
C LEU A 169 -17.36 3.10 -16.07
N ALA A 170 -17.46 3.36 -17.39
CA ALA A 170 -17.98 4.61 -17.94
C ALA A 170 -19.39 5.00 -17.44
N ASN A 171 -20.23 4.03 -17.12
CA ASN A 171 -21.59 4.28 -16.63
C ASN A 171 -21.78 4.07 -15.11
N THR A 172 -20.72 3.67 -14.41
CA THR A 172 -20.77 3.37 -12.96
C THR A 172 -20.53 4.64 -12.16
N PRO A 173 -21.47 5.10 -11.30
CA PRO A 173 -21.18 6.19 -10.37
C PRO A 173 -19.93 5.88 -9.54
N ALA A 174 -19.04 6.84 -9.43
CA ALA A 174 -17.78 6.66 -8.71
C ALA A 174 -17.51 7.87 -7.79
N LEU A 175 -17.23 7.60 -6.52
CA LEU A 175 -16.69 8.57 -5.59
C LEU A 175 -15.19 8.31 -5.43
N VAL A 176 -14.39 9.32 -5.71
CA VAL A 176 -12.94 9.31 -5.45
C VAL A 176 -12.69 10.32 -4.33
N LEU A 177 -12.17 9.83 -3.20
CA LEU A 177 -11.89 10.67 -2.05
C LEU A 177 -10.39 10.66 -1.77
N GLY A 178 -9.79 11.85 -1.69
CA GLY A 178 -8.39 12.08 -1.35
C GLY A 178 -8.24 12.85 -0.05
N VAL A 179 -7.09 12.74 0.59
CA VAL A 179 -6.75 13.45 1.82
C VAL A 179 -5.42 14.15 1.63
N ALA A 180 -5.37 15.47 1.82
CA ALA A 180 -4.17 16.28 1.57
C ALA A 180 -2.99 15.90 2.48
N SER A 181 -3.27 15.48 3.72
CA SER A 181 -2.25 15.04 4.68
C SER A 181 -1.78 13.59 4.51
N ASP A 182 -2.33 12.85 3.54
CA ASP A 182 -1.96 11.46 3.28
C ASP A 182 -0.63 11.38 2.51
N ILE A 183 0.42 10.90 3.16
CA ILE A 183 1.74 10.71 2.55
C ILE A 183 1.89 9.33 1.92
N LEU A 184 1.05 8.36 2.29
CA LEU A 184 1.09 7.00 1.77
C LEU A 184 0.42 6.92 0.38
N PHE A 185 -0.74 7.54 0.25
CA PHE A 185 -1.45 7.73 -1.02
C PHE A 185 -1.75 9.22 -1.24
N PRO A 186 -0.77 9.98 -1.74
CA PRO A 186 -0.89 11.43 -1.89
C PRO A 186 -2.12 11.84 -2.72
N ALA A 187 -2.75 12.95 -2.36
CA ALA A 187 -4.00 13.43 -2.99
C ALA A 187 -3.90 13.59 -4.51
N TRP A 188 -2.70 13.84 -5.07
CA TRP A 188 -2.51 13.92 -6.51
C TRP A 188 -2.82 12.61 -7.24
N GLN A 189 -2.57 11.44 -6.60
CA GLN A 189 -2.92 10.13 -7.18
C GLN A 189 -4.44 9.97 -7.26
N GLN A 190 -5.18 10.44 -6.27
CA GLN A 190 -6.64 10.39 -6.28
C GLN A 190 -7.22 11.33 -7.36
N ARG A 191 -6.59 12.49 -7.57
CA ARG A 191 -6.93 13.39 -8.69
C ARG A 191 -6.71 12.70 -10.04
N GLU A 192 -5.58 11.98 -10.20
CA GLU A 192 -5.28 11.21 -11.41
C GLU A 192 -6.33 10.11 -11.65
N VAL A 193 -6.72 9.35 -10.62
CA VAL A 193 -7.78 8.33 -10.72
C VAL A 193 -9.08 8.96 -11.20
N ALA A 194 -9.50 10.09 -10.60
CA ALA A 194 -10.73 10.78 -11.01
C ALA A 194 -10.66 11.30 -12.46
N GLN A 195 -9.52 11.83 -12.87
CA GLN A 195 -9.30 12.29 -14.25
C GLN A 195 -9.32 11.13 -15.26
N THR A 196 -8.68 10.01 -14.90
CA THR A 196 -8.65 8.81 -15.76
C THR A 196 -10.04 8.24 -15.97
N LEU A 197 -10.86 8.15 -14.92
CA LEU A 197 -12.26 7.72 -15.04
C LEU A 197 -13.06 8.65 -15.97
N ARG A 198 -12.89 9.98 -15.84
CA ARG A 198 -13.56 10.94 -16.73
C ARG A 198 -13.10 10.80 -18.17
N LYS A 199 -11.79 10.64 -18.42
CA LYS A 199 -11.25 10.38 -19.77
C LYS A 199 -11.72 9.05 -20.35
N ALA A 200 -12.00 8.05 -19.52
CA ALA A 200 -12.60 6.79 -19.93
C ALA A 200 -14.10 6.91 -20.31
N GLY A 201 -14.67 8.11 -20.20
CA GLY A 201 -16.06 8.41 -20.57
C GLY A 201 -17.04 8.42 -19.38
N ASN A 202 -16.55 8.34 -18.15
CA ASN A 202 -17.41 8.36 -16.97
C ASN A 202 -17.80 9.79 -16.59
N ASN A 203 -19.05 10.17 -16.84
CA ASN A 203 -19.62 11.47 -16.47
C ASN A 203 -20.22 11.49 -15.04
N LYS A 204 -20.12 10.39 -14.28
CA LYS A 204 -20.69 10.23 -12.93
C LYS A 204 -19.58 10.13 -11.87
N VAL A 205 -18.47 10.83 -12.08
CA VAL A 205 -17.34 10.84 -11.13
C VAL A 205 -17.45 12.04 -10.21
N THR A 206 -17.66 11.78 -8.93
CA THR A 206 -17.52 12.75 -7.85
C THR A 206 -16.10 12.65 -7.28
N HIS A 207 -15.40 13.76 -7.20
CA HIS A 207 -14.09 13.83 -6.55
C HIS A 207 -14.15 14.78 -5.38
N VAL A 208 -13.75 14.32 -4.21
CA VAL A 208 -13.69 15.08 -2.97
C VAL A 208 -12.28 15.00 -2.43
N GLU A 209 -11.70 16.13 -2.06
CA GLU A 209 -10.39 16.20 -1.40
C GLU A 209 -10.56 16.88 -0.04
N LEU A 210 -10.18 16.18 1.02
CA LEU A 210 -10.16 16.70 2.38
C LEU A 210 -8.84 17.44 2.59
N GLY A 211 -8.92 18.76 2.75
CA GLY A 211 -7.77 19.62 3.03
C GLY A 211 -7.16 19.36 4.41
N GLU A 212 -5.95 19.86 4.64
CA GLU A 212 -5.27 19.79 5.94
C GLU A 212 -6.04 20.54 7.06
N ASP A 213 -6.86 21.50 6.69
CA ASP A 213 -7.77 22.22 7.61
C ASP A 213 -8.89 21.33 8.17
N LYS A 214 -9.19 20.22 7.48
CA LYS A 214 -10.24 19.27 7.86
C LYS A 214 -9.72 18.00 8.48
N SER A 215 -8.61 17.47 8.00
CA SER A 215 -8.04 16.24 8.55
C SER A 215 -6.52 16.25 8.50
N LEU A 216 -5.91 15.97 9.65
CA LEU A 216 -4.46 15.81 9.83
C LEU A 216 -4.05 14.35 10.13
N PHE A 217 -4.96 13.39 10.03
CA PHE A 217 -4.68 11.99 10.37
C PHE A 217 -3.90 11.22 9.31
N GLY A 218 -3.55 11.86 8.18
CA GLY A 218 -2.89 11.16 7.07
C GLY A 218 -3.81 10.07 6.48
N HIS A 219 -3.27 8.91 6.17
CA HIS A 219 -4.04 7.79 5.64
C HIS A 219 -5.10 7.26 6.62
N ASP A 220 -4.86 7.37 7.93
CA ASP A 220 -5.83 6.98 8.96
C ASP A 220 -7.12 7.83 8.95
N THR A 221 -7.16 8.95 8.21
CA THR A 221 -8.37 9.75 8.02
C THR A 221 -9.56 8.90 7.57
N PHE A 222 -9.34 7.93 6.70
CA PHE A 222 -10.40 7.04 6.21
C PHE A 222 -11.05 6.19 7.31
N LEU A 223 -10.38 6.01 8.44
CA LEU A 223 -10.86 5.26 9.60
C LEU A 223 -11.34 6.17 10.74
N LEU A 224 -10.77 7.34 10.88
CA LEU A 224 -10.95 8.20 12.06
C LEU A 224 -11.90 9.38 11.80
N ASP A 225 -11.92 9.94 10.60
CA ASP A 225 -12.77 11.07 10.25
C ASP A 225 -14.13 10.61 9.73
N VAL A 226 -14.99 10.19 10.65
CA VAL A 226 -16.34 9.71 10.33
C VAL A 226 -17.23 10.83 9.74
N GLU A 227 -17.00 12.07 10.11
CA GLU A 227 -17.78 13.22 9.61
C GLU A 227 -17.36 13.59 8.19
N GLY A 228 -16.07 13.77 7.92
CA GLY A 228 -15.57 14.14 6.59
C GLY A 228 -15.75 13.00 5.58
N VAL A 229 -15.22 11.84 5.86
CA VAL A 229 -15.31 10.66 4.98
C VAL A 229 -16.74 10.13 4.91
N GLY A 230 -17.37 9.91 6.06
CA GLY A 230 -18.75 9.40 6.13
C GLY A 230 -19.78 10.38 5.55
N GLY A 231 -19.55 11.69 5.73
CA GLY A 231 -20.36 12.75 5.12
C GLY A 231 -20.28 12.72 3.59
N ALA A 232 -19.08 12.61 3.02
CA ALA A 232 -18.87 12.51 1.57
C ALA A 232 -19.54 11.26 0.98
N VAL A 233 -19.41 10.10 1.66
CA VAL A 233 -20.07 8.85 1.25
C VAL A 233 -21.58 8.99 1.31
N ARG A 234 -22.13 9.54 2.38
CA ARG A 234 -23.59 9.76 2.53
C ARG A 234 -24.14 10.66 1.44
N GLN A 235 -23.45 11.78 1.15
CA GLN A 235 -23.84 12.68 0.09
C GLN A 235 -23.81 12.03 -1.30
N PHE A 236 -22.87 11.12 -1.53
CA PHE A 236 -22.74 10.40 -2.79
C PHE A 236 -23.83 9.32 -2.97
N LEU A 237 -24.26 8.68 -1.90
CA LEU A 237 -25.27 7.61 -1.95
C LEU A 237 -26.72 8.14 -1.93
N GLY A 238 -26.95 9.37 -1.54
CA GLY A 238 -28.27 10.01 -1.44
C GLY A 238 -28.81 9.88 -0.03
#